data_8d80dc489babb55f7651eeaf0c913d06
#
_entry.id   8d80dc489babb55f7651eeaf0c913d06
#
_cell.length_a   1.000
_cell.length_b   1.000
_cell.length_c   1.000
_cell.angle_alpha   90.00
_cell.angle_beta   90.00
_cell.angle_gamma   90.00
#
_symmetry.space_group_name_H-M   'P 1'
#
loop_
_entity.id
_entity.type
_entity.pdbx_description
1 polymer ?
#
loop_
_entity_poly.entity_id
_entity_poly.type
_entity_poly.pdbx_seq_one_letter_code
_entity_poly.pdbx_strand_id
1 'polypeptide(L)' 'MIEIQAEMDATVWQMLVVTGQSVAVDDEVIILESMKMEIPVIAPSNGTIASIQVSEGEAVKRGQTLITLESD' A
#
# COMPACT_ATOMS: atom_id res chain seq x y z
N MET A 1 -1.90 -13.62 -6.98
CA MET A 1 -1.67 -12.21 -6.62
C MET A 1 -2.00 -11.98 -5.17
N ILE A 2 -1.29 -11.06 -4.56
CA ILE A 2 -1.47 -10.70 -3.16
C ILE A 2 -2.11 -9.31 -3.11
N GLU A 3 -3.17 -9.17 -2.32
CA GLU A 3 -3.79 -7.87 -2.09
C GLU A 3 -3.23 -7.28 -0.80
N ILE A 4 -2.69 -6.08 -0.91
CA ILE A 4 -2.21 -5.32 0.25
C ILE A 4 -3.37 -4.42 0.67
N GLN A 5 -3.91 -4.68 1.86
CA GLN A 5 -5.13 -4.03 2.35
C GLN A 5 -4.82 -3.07 3.48
N ALA A 6 -5.67 -2.05 3.63
CA ALA A 6 -5.59 -1.17 4.78
C ALA A 6 -6.01 -1.93 6.04
N GLU A 7 -5.25 -1.77 7.11
CA GLU A 7 -5.55 -2.41 8.39
C GLU A 7 -6.44 -1.56 9.27
N MET A 8 -6.69 -0.32 8.86
CA MET A 8 -7.54 0.63 9.60
C MET A 8 -8.05 1.69 8.64
N ASP A 9 -9.07 2.43 9.08
CA ASP A 9 -9.55 3.60 8.35
C ASP A 9 -8.47 4.68 8.42
N ALA A 10 -8.11 5.26 7.28
CA ALA A 10 -7.02 6.23 7.20
C ALA A 10 -7.12 7.04 5.91
N THR A 11 -6.14 7.91 5.69
CA THR A 11 -5.99 8.67 4.46
C THR A 11 -4.63 8.30 3.84
N VAL A 12 -4.60 8.15 2.53
CA VAL A 12 -3.32 7.90 1.82
C VAL A 12 -2.53 9.21 1.83
N TRP A 13 -1.40 9.20 2.55
CA TRP A 13 -0.56 10.38 2.67
C TRP A 13 0.52 10.42 1.59
N GLN A 14 1.22 9.30 1.38
CA GLN A 14 2.24 9.20 0.33
C GLN A 14 2.17 7.84 -0.36
N MET A 15 2.27 7.87 -1.68
CA MET A 15 2.45 6.68 -2.50
C MET A 15 3.93 6.57 -2.82
N LEU A 16 4.57 5.49 -2.34
CA LEU A 16 6.02 5.34 -2.45
C LEU A 16 6.46 4.48 -3.64
N VAL A 17 5.52 3.88 -4.34
CA VAL A 17 5.81 2.96 -5.45
C VAL A 17 4.95 3.30 -6.66
N VAL A 18 5.34 2.77 -7.81
CA VAL A 18 4.56 2.88 -9.05
C VAL A 18 4.30 1.48 -9.60
N THR A 19 3.27 1.38 -10.44
CA THR A 19 2.94 0.13 -11.12
C THR A 19 4.14 -0.34 -11.93
N GLY A 20 4.46 -1.63 -11.81
CA GLY A 20 5.59 -2.24 -12.49
C GLY A 20 6.88 -2.25 -11.69
N GLN A 21 6.91 -1.59 -10.55
CA GLN A 21 8.11 -1.53 -9.71
C GLN A 21 8.32 -2.85 -8.97
N SER A 22 9.57 -3.31 -8.91
CA SER A 22 9.95 -4.45 -8.07
C SER A 22 10.11 -3.99 -6.63
N VAL A 23 9.61 -4.78 -5.71
CA VAL A 23 9.74 -4.52 -4.27
C VAL A 23 10.23 -5.77 -3.55
N ALA A 24 10.87 -5.57 -2.42
CA ALA A 24 11.29 -6.65 -1.54
C ALA A 24 10.35 -6.70 -0.34
N VAL A 25 10.30 -7.86 0.33
CA VAL A 25 9.56 -8.01 1.57
C VAL A 25 9.97 -6.91 2.55
N ASP A 26 9.01 -6.33 3.26
CA ASP A 26 9.16 -5.24 4.23
C ASP A 26 9.46 -3.87 3.63
N ASP A 27 9.59 -3.74 2.31
CA ASP A 27 9.68 -2.41 1.70
C ASP A 27 8.39 -1.63 1.98
N GLU A 28 8.53 -0.34 2.30
CA GLU A 28 7.37 0.53 2.47
C GLU A 28 6.80 0.89 1.11
N VAL A 29 5.51 0.68 0.92
CA VAL A 29 4.85 0.92 -0.36
C VAL A 29 3.89 2.11 -0.31
N ILE A 30 3.26 2.35 0.84
CA ILE A 30 2.35 3.47 1.07
C ILE A 30 2.56 3.96 2.49
N ILE A 31 2.40 5.27 2.69
CA ILE A 31 2.28 5.83 4.04
C ILE A 31 0.83 6.28 4.21
N LEU A 32 0.15 5.73 5.19
CA LEU A 32 -1.20 6.15 5.58
C LEU A 32 -1.10 7.12 6.75
N GLU A 33 -2.07 8.00 6.87
CA GLU A 33 -2.19 8.89 8.02
C GLU A 33 -3.50 8.62 8.73
N SER A 34 -3.42 8.42 10.04
CA SER A 34 -4.59 8.25 10.89
C SER A 34 -4.28 8.86 12.24
N MET A 35 -5.19 9.69 12.74
CA MET A 35 -5.06 10.31 14.08
C MET A 35 -3.72 11.04 14.25
N LYS A 36 -3.28 11.73 13.19
CA LYS A 36 -2.01 12.49 13.17
C LYS A 36 -0.76 11.60 13.28
N MET A 37 -0.91 10.32 13.01
CA MET A 37 0.21 9.37 12.98
C MET A 37 0.42 8.89 11.55
N GLU A 38 1.70 8.72 11.19
CA GLU A 38 2.08 8.16 9.90
C GLU A 38 2.26 6.65 10.07
N ILE A 39 1.56 5.87 9.26
CA ILE A 39 1.53 4.42 9.37
C ILE A 39 2.04 3.84 8.06
N PRO A 40 3.25 3.25 8.05
CA PRO A 40 3.76 2.63 6.82
C PRO A 40 3.03 1.32 6.53
N VAL A 41 2.74 1.10 5.25
CA VAL A 41 2.23 -0.18 4.76
C VAL A 41 3.39 -0.84 4.03
N ILE A 42 3.70 -2.06 4.38
CA ILE A 42 4.87 -2.76 3.84
C ILE A 42 4.46 -3.89 2.90
N ALA A 43 5.37 -4.24 1.98
CA ALA A 43 5.17 -5.37 1.10
C ALA A 43 5.27 -6.68 1.89
N PRO A 44 4.30 -7.59 1.76
CA PRO A 44 4.32 -8.86 2.51
C PRO A 44 5.26 -9.90 1.91
N SER A 45 5.74 -9.68 0.70
CA SER A 45 6.68 -10.58 0.04
C SER A 45 7.42 -9.83 -1.07
N ASN A 46 8.46 -10.47 -1.61
CA ASN A 46 9.11 -9.96 -2.81
C ASN A 46 8.15 -10.08 -3.99
N GLY A 47 8.16 -9.11 -4.88
CA GLY A 47 7.31 -9.16 -6.05
C GLY A 47 7.33 -7.88 -6.85
N THR A 48 6.33 -7.75 -7.72
CA THR A 48 6.17 -6.61 -8.60
C THR A 48 4.81 -5.97 -8.35
N ILE A 49 4.75 -4.64 -8.30
CA ILE A 49 3.51 -3.91 -8.12
C ILE A 49 2.67 -4.10 -9.39
N ALA A 50 1.57 -4.85 -9.28
CA ALA A 50 0.71 -5.16 -10.42
C ALA A 50 -0.29 -4.04 -10.69
N SER A 51 -0.90 -3.49 -9.63
CA SER A 51 -1.83 -2.36 -9.77
C SER A 51 -1.91 -1.59 -8.47
N ILE A 52 -2.24 -0.30 -8.58
CA ILE A 52 -2.44 0.59 -7.44
C ILE A 52 -3.90 1.04 -7.50
N GLN A 53 -4.64 0.78 -6.42
CA GLN A 53 -6.09 0.98 -6.38
C GLN A 53 -6.51 2.30 -5.74
N VAL A 54 -5.55 3.06 -5.21
CA VAL A 54 -5.84 4.30 -4.46
C VAL A 54 -4.88 5.40 -4.90
N SER A 55 -5.22 6.64 -4.55
CA SER A 55 -4.41 7.82 -4.87
C SER A 55 -4.08 8.59 -3.60
N GLU A 56 -3.01 9.36 -3.63
CA GLU A 56 -2.68 10.26 -2.52
C GLU A 56 -3.85 11.19 -2.23
N GLY A 57 -4.15 11.36 -0.95
CA GLY A 57 -5.27 12.17 -0.49
C GLY A 57 -6.58 11.42 -0.35
N GLU A 58 -6.66 10.19 -0.83
CA GLU A 58 -7.89 9.40 -0.78
C GLU A 58 -8.10 8.81 0.61
N ALA A 59 -9.34 8.85 1.10
CA ALA A 59 -9.72 8.18 2.33
C ALA A 59 -9.94 6.70 2.05
N VAL A 60 -9.40 5.84 2.91
CA VAL A 60 -9.52 4.38 2.76
C VAL A 60 -10.13 3.79 4.02
N LYS A 61 -10.77 2.66 3.86
CA LYS A 61 -11.42 1.92 4.93
C LYS A 61 -10.65 0.65 5.24
N ARG A 62 -10.74 0.20 6.49
CA ARG A 62 -10.16 -1.07 6.89
C ARG A 62 -10.64 -2.17 5.94
N GLY A 63 -9.70 -2.99 5.46
CA GLY A 63 -9.99 -4.09 4.54
C GLY A 63 -10.02 -3.69 3.07
N GLN A 64 -9.93 -2.40 2.76
CA GLN A 64 -9.90 -1.94 1.38
C GLN A 64 -8.55 -2.28 0.74
N THR A 65 -8.59 -2.81 -0.48
CA THR A 65 -7.36 -3.11 -1.21
C THR A 65 -6.69 -1.83 -1.68
N LEU A 66 -5.43 -1.68 -1.33
CA LEU A 66 -4.61 -0.52 -1.69
C LEU A 66 -3.79 -0.80 -2.94
N ILE A 67 -3.10 -1.94 -2.96
CA ILE A 67 -2.18 -2.34 -4.01
C ILE A 67 -2.34 -3.83 -4.24
N THR A 68 -2.22 -4.25 -5.49
CA THR A 68 -2.13 -5.66 -5.84
C THR A 68 -0.69 -5.97 -6.20
N LEU A 69 -0.13 -7.00 -5.57
CA LEU A 69 1.27 -7.41 -5.73
C LEU A 69 1.32 -8.77 -6.41
N GLU A 70 2.12 -8.86 -7.46
CA GLU A 70 2.41 -10.15 -8.08
C GLU A 70 3.68 -10.69 -7.42
N SER A 71 3.55 -11.72 -6.59
CA SER A 71 4.69 -12.24 -5.85
C SER A 71 5.60 -13.07 -6.76
N ASP A 72 6.87 -13.02 -6.46
CA ASP A 72 7.90 -13.80 -7.17
C ASP A 72 7.79 -15.29 -6.85
#